data_80c5d737427bb1833f4a1eba70e03530
#
_entry.id   80c5d737427bb1833f4a1eba70e03530
#
_cell.length_a   1.000
_cell.length_b   1.000
_cell.length_c   1.000
_cell.angle_alpha   90.00
_cell.angle_beta   90.00
_cell.angle_gamma   90.00
#
_symmetry.space_group_name_H-M   'P 1'
#
loop_
_entity.id
_entity.type
_entity.pdbx_description
1 polymer ?
#
loop_
_entity_poly.entity_id
_entity_poly.type
_entity_poly.pdbx_seq_one_letter_code
_entity_poly.pdbx_strand_id
1 'polypeptide(L)'
;MKTPLFALALAALLVGCAQPQFTEGAKLAQRVDDKLAPDARIQYDQVVVLDRSLQGVKAGKIAVESQGSRRTPTGTLKVIAQLRNRTDFTQVIEARVSFYDSGYAPVDRASAWNRIVLDANGVGGYEGSSTLTSQVAHYLVEVREAR
;
A
#
# COMPACT_ATOMS: atom_id res chain seq x y z
N MET A 1 16.89 -61.85 -34.19
CA MET A 1 17.28 -61.19 -32.93
C MET A 1 17.05 -59.68 -33.10
N LYS A 2 15.99 -59.13 -32.51
CA LYS A 2 15.56 -57.73 -32.67
C LYS A 2 15.52 -57.12 -31.31
N THR A 3 16.40 -56.17 -31.04
CA THR A 3 16.44 -55.36 -29.82
C THR A 3 15.48 -54.17 -29.96
N PRO A 4 14.57 -53.92 -29.04
CA PRO A 4 13.79 -52.69 -29.03
C PRO A 4 14.56 -51.57 -28.34
N LEU A 5 14.62 -50.42 -29.03
CA LEU A 5 15.09 -49.13 -28.48
C LEU A 5 14.12 -48.64 -27.42
N PHE A 6 14.59 -48.48 -26.20
CA PHE A 6 13.89 -47.77 -25.16
C PHE A 6 14.12 -46.26 -25.36
N ALA A 7 13.08 -45.55 -25.81
CA ALA A 7 13.06 -44.08 -25.81
C ALA A 7 12.70 -43.60 -24.41
N LEU A 8 13.71 -43.10 -23.72
CA LEU A 8 13.54 -42.48 -22.40
C LEU A 8 13.07 -41.02 -22.58
N ALA A 9 11.79 -40.80 -22.45
CA ALA A 9 11.21 -39.44 -22.44
C ALA A 9 11.53 -38.77 -21.10
N LEU A 10 12.51 -37.87 -21.12
CA LEU A 10 12.87 -37.03 -19.97
C LEU A 10 11.86 -35.89 -19.88
N ALA A 11 10.79 -36.05 -19.08
CA ALA A 11 9.86 -35.00 -18.73
C ALA A 11 10.55 -34.06 -17.74
N ALA A 12 11.04 -32.91 -18.21
CA ALA A 12 11.52 -31.84 -17.36
C ALA A 12 10.34 -31.21 -16.65
N LEU A 13 10.16 -31.56 -15.39
CA LEU A 13 9.28 -30.88 -14.47
C LEU A 13 9.88 -29.51 -14.16
N LEU A 14 9.42 -28.47 -14.84
CA LEU A 14 9.62 -27.08 -14.47
C LEU A 14 8.80 -26.82 -13.19
N VAL A 15 9.36 -27.15 -12.04
CA VAL A 15 8.88 -26.67 -10.77
C VAL A 15 9.24 -25.19 -10.70
N GLY A 16 8.33 -24.34 -11.17
CA GLY A 16 8.38 -22.92 -10.92
C GLY A 16 8.35 -22.72 -9.41
N CYS A 17 9.49 -22.37 -8.82
CA CYS A 17 9.53 -21.86 -7.46
C CYS A 17 8.72 -20.54 -7.43
N ALA A 18 7.46 -20.64 -7.08
CA ALA A 18 6.72 -19.48 -6.60
C ALA A 18 7.43 -19.02 -5.32
N GLN A 19 8.27 -18.02 -5.43
CA GLN A 19 8.86 -17.39 -4.25
C GLN A 19 7.70 -16.84 -3.41
N PRO A 20 7.61 -17.22 -2.14
CA PRO A 20 6.66 -16.58 -1.24
C PRO A 20 7.02 -15.09 -1.23
N GLN A 21 6.09 -14.27 -1.73
CA GLN A 21 6.22 -12.82 -1.57
C GLN A 21 6.04 -12.53 -0.09
N PHE A 22 7.13 -12.51 0.64
CA PHE A 22 7.14 -11.95 1.98
C PHE A 22 6.82 -10.46 1.85
N THR A 23 5.59 -10.12 2.13
CA THR A 23 5.15 -8.73 2.30
C THR A 23 5.55 -8.22 3.69
N GLU A 24 6.78 -8.51 4.11
CA GLU A 24 7.35 -7.85 5.27
C GLU A 24 7.85 -6.48 4.81
N GLY A 25 7.20 -5.46 5.28
CA GLY A 25 7.62 -4.09 5.08
C GLY A 25 6.61 -3.22 4.36
N ALA A 26 6.88 -1.93 4.38
CA ALA A 26 6.12 -0.95 3.65
C ALA A 26 6.06 -1.32 2.17
N LYS A 27 4.87 -1.39 1.61
CA LYS A 27 4.73 -1.37 0.16
C LYS A 27 5.20 0.01 -0.31
N LEU A 28 6.39 0.06 -0.87
CA LEU A 28 6.95 1.27 -1.45
C LEU A 28 6.21 1.52 -2.77
N ALA A 29 5.14 2.27 -2.71
CA ALA A 29 4.54 2.78 -3.93
C ALA A 29 5.42 3.90 -4.49
N GLN A 30 5.59 3.93 -5.80
CA GLN A 30 6.28 5.03 -6.47
C GLN A 30 5.52 6.33 -6.20
N ARG A 31 6.25 7.41 -6.01
CA ARG A 31 5.63 8.73 -5.88
C ARG A 31 4.86 9.05 -7.16
N VAL A 32 3.65 9.50 -6.99
CA VAL A 32 2.79 9.93 -8.11
C VAL A 32 3.40 11.13 -8.88
N ASP A 33 4.20 11.94 -8.17
CA ASP A 33 4.89 13.13 -8.70
C ASP A 33 6.38 12.86 -9.02
N ASP A 34 6.83 11.61 -9.05
CA ASP A 34 8.22 11.28 -9.34
C ASP A 34 8.49 11.46 -10.85
N LYS A 35 9.27 12.49 -11.17
CA LYS A 35 9.68 12.79 -12.55
C LYS A 35 10.56 11.69 -13.18
N LEU A 36 11.15 10.84 -12.34
CA LEU A 36 11.95 9.68 -12.79
C LEU A 36 11.09 8.45 -13.09
N ALA A 37 9.82 8.50 -12.75
CA ALA A 37 8.84 7.44 -13.03
C ALA A 37 7.59 8.04 -13.67
N PRO A 38 7.69 8.60 -14.90
CA PRO A 38 6.60 9.32 -15.56
C PRO A 38 5.37 8.42 -15.83
N ASP A 39 5.57 7.13 -15.89
CA ASP A 39 4.50 6.14 -16.10
C ASP A 39 3.92 5.59 -14.77
N ALA A 40 4.32 6.15 -13.63
CA ALA A 40 3.78 5.75 -12.35
C ALA A 40 2.27 6.05 -12.31
N ARG A 41 1.49 5.01 -12.09
CA ARG A 41 0.03 5.10 -12.00
C ARG A 41 -0.40 5.17 -10.55
N ILE A 42 -1.48 5.89 -10.28
CA ILE A 42 -2.13 5.85 -8.98
C ILE A 42 -2.55 4.40 -8.71
N GLN A 43 -2.17 3.90 -7.56
CA GLN A 43 -2.60 2.59 -7.08
C GLN A 43 -3.74 2.80 -6.08
N TYR A 44 -4.94 2.34 -6.45
CA TYR A 44 -6.12 2.45 -5.60
C TYR A 44 -6.14 1.39 -4.52
N ASP A 45 -6.93 1.65 -3.47
CA ASP A 45 -7.14 0.76 -2.32
C ASP A 45 -5.86 0.43 -1.56
N GLN A 46 -4.97 1.41 -1.46
CA GLN A 46 -3.68 1.25 -0.78
C GLN A 46 -3.25 2.50 -0.02
N VAL A 47 -2.20 2.29 0.79
CA VAL A 47 -1.44 3.33 1.46
C VAL A 47 -0.14 3.57 0.70
N VAL A 48 0.13 4.81 0.35
CA VAL A 48 1.32 5.24 -0.38
C VAL A 48 2.16 6.15 0.50
N VAL A 49 3.42 5.80 0.72
CA VAL A 49 4.38 6.66 1.40
C VAL A 49 5.06 7.55 0.36
N LEU A 50 4.83 8.87 0.43
CA LEU A 50 5.28 9.82 -0.59
C LEU A 50 6.76 10.19 -0.46
N ASP A 51 7.23 10.42 0.77
CA ASP A 51 8.57 10.94 0.99
C ASP A 51 9.63 9.84 0.97
N ARG A 52 10.66 10.02 0.16
CA ARG A 52 11.80 9.09 0.09
C ARG A 52 12.54 8.93 1.42
N SER A 53 12.55 9.98 2.25
CA SER A 53 13.12 9.94 3.60
C SER A 53 12.47 8.87 4.48
N LEU A 54 11.17 8.64 4.29
CA LEU A 54 10.40 7.61 4.99
C LEU A 54 10.52 6.23 4.36
N GLN A 55 10.77 6.16 3.05
CA GLN A 55 10.85 4.91 2.31
C GLN A 55 12.14 4.12 2.59
N GLY A 56 13.28 4.80 2.82
CA GLY A 56 14.58 4.17 3.10
C GLY A 56 15.11 3.24 2.01
N VAL A 57 16.42 2.96 2.02
CA VAL A 57 17.09 2.19 0.94
C VAL A 57 16.86 0.67 1.05
N LYS A 58 16.64 0.13 2.25
CA LYS A 58 16.52 -1.33 2.47
C LYS A 58 15.22 -1.75 3.13
N ALA A 59 14.66 -0.92 3.99
CA ALA A 59 13.40 -1.21 4.67
C ALA A 59 12.86 0.12 5.19
N GLY A 60 11.93 0.75 4.52
CA GLY A 60 11.44 2.09 4.88
C GLY A 60 11.37 2.37 6.38
N LYS A 61 11.52 3.62 6.76
CA LYS A 61 11.35 4.03 8.16
C LYS A 61 9.92 3.79 8.65
N ILE A 62 8.97 3.92 7.73
CA ILE A 62 7.54 3.67 7.99
C ILE A 62 7.09 2.46 7.16
N ALA A 63 6.48 1.51 7.82
CA ALA A 63 5.85 0.34 7.20
C ALA A 63 4.32 0.42 7.31
N VAL A 64 3.64 -0.11 6.31
CA VAL A 64 2.19 -0.34 6.36
C VAL A 64 1.97 -1.76 6.91
N GLU A 65 1.54 -1.87 8.15
CA GLU A 65 1.27 -3.17 8.81
C GLU A 65 -0.05 -3.77 8.34
N SER A 66 -1.08 -2.92 8.25
CA SER A 66 -2.39 -3.32 7.75
C SER A 66 -3.12 -2.14 7.14
N GLN A 67 -3.99 -2.44 6.22
CA GLN A 67 -4.91 -1.48 5.62
C GLN A 67 -6.20 -2.17 5.23
N GLY A 68 -7.27 -1.41 5.20
CA GLY A 68 -8.55 -1.91 4.76
C GLY A 68 -9.62 -0.84 4.75
N SER A 69 -10.75 -1.18 4.18
CA SER A 69 -11.92 -0.31 4.19
C SER A 69 -13.17 -1.11 4.54
N ARG A 70 -14.14 -0.41 5.11
CA ARG A 70 -15.46 -0.97 5.41
C ARG A 70 -16.54 0.08 5.23
N ARG A 71 -17.74 -0.35 4.87
CA ARG A 71 -18.88 0.55 4.90
C ARG A 71 -19.44 0.62 6.33
N THR A 72 -19.76 1.82 6.72
CA THR A 72 -20.45 2.09 7.98
C THR A 72 -21.96 1.79 7.82
N PRO A 73 -22.72 1.65 8.90
CA PRO A 73 -24.17 1.53 8.81
C PRO A 73 -24.87 2.69 8.08
N THR A 74 -24.24 3.87 8.07
CA THR A 74 -24.71 5.06 7.35
C THR A 74 -24.33 5.06 5.87
N GLY A 75 -23.63 4.02 5.39
CA GLY A 75 -23.24 3.83 3.98
C GLY A 75 -21.95 4.55 3.58
N THR A 76 -21.28 5.29 4.46
CA THR A 76 -19.98 5.92 4.16
C THR A 76 -18.87 4.87 4.11
N LEU A 77 -17.85 5.09 3.27
CA LEU A 77 -16.65 4.25 3.26
C LEU A 77 -15.68 4.73 4.32
N LYS A 78 -15.39 3.89 5.31
CA LYS A 78 -14.36 4.12 6.32
C LYS A 78 -13.10 3.36 5.95
N VAL A 79 -11.97 4.06 5.92
CA VAL A 79 -10.64 3.51 5.63
C VAL A 79 -9.82 3.50 6.91
N ILE A 80 -9.09 2.43 7.14
CA ILE A 80 -8.23 2.23 8.31
C ILE A 80 -6.86 1.78 7.79
N ALA A 81 -5.80 2.39 8.32
CA ALA A 81 -4.43 1.97 8.07
C ALA A 81 -3.64 1.92 9.38
N GLN A 82 -2.83 0.90 9.56
CA GLN A 82 -1.87 0.81 10.66
C GLN A 82 -0.46 0.99 10.12
N LEU A 83 0.26 1.92 10.70
CA LEU A 83 1.58 2.34 10.28
C LEU A 83 2.58 2.07 11.39
N ARG A 84 3.65 1.35 11.08
CA ARG A 84 4.73 1.06 12.03
C ARG A 84 5.91 1.99 11.79
N ASN A 85 6.41 2.58 12.85
CA ASN A 85 7.72 3.20 12.89
C ASN A 85 8.79 2.09 13.08
N ARG A 86 9.71 1.97 12.14
CA ARG A 86 10.80 0.99 12.16
C ARG A 86 12.13 1.59 12.64
N THR A 87 12.08 2.77 13.23
CA THR A 87 13.26 3.45 13.76
C THR A 87 13.26 3.47 15.28
N ASP A 88 14.43 3.66 15.87
CA ASP A 88 14.62 3.72 17.32
C ASP A 88 14.29 5.10 17.93
N PHE A 89 13.66 5.97 17.17
CA PHE A 89 13.25 7.31 17.61
C PHE A 89 11.85 7.65 17.10
N THR A 90 11.18 8.56 17.79
CA THR A 90 9.84 9.01 17.44
C THR A 90 9.82 9.61 16.03
N GLN A 91 8.84 9.21 15.23
CA GLN A 91 8.55 9.76 13.91
C GLN A 91 7.24 10.54 13.96
N VAL A 92 7.23 11.71 13.32
CA VAL A 92 6.00 12.49 13.12
C VAL A 92 5.68 12.49 11.64
N ILE A 93 4.56 11.91 11.30
CA ILE A 93 4.07 11.80 9.94
C ILE A 93 2.72 12.49 9.78
N GLU A 94 2.32 12.69 8.55
CA GLU A 94 0.98 13.17 8.21
C GLU A 94 0.36 12.21 7.20
N ALA A 95 -0.92 11.92 7.36
CA ALA A 95 -1.69 11.09 6.45
C ALA A 95 -2.98 11.80 6.01
N ARG A 96 -3.39 11.53 4.77
CA ARG A 96 -4.69 11.95 4.24
C ARG A 96 -5.28 10.86 3.36
N VAL A 97 -6.58 10.92 3.10
CA VAL A 97 -7.27 10.01 2.20
C VAL A 97 -7.99 10.77 1.09
N SER A 98 -7.95 10.20 -0.11
CA SER A 98 -8.76 10.58 -1.26
C SER A 98 -9.72 9.44 -1.59
N PHE A 99 -10.93 9.77 -2.04
CA PHE A 99 -11.96 8.81 -2.38
C PHE A 99 -12.34 8.90 -3.85
N TYR A 100 -12.66 7.76 -4.44
CA TYR A 100 -12.96 7.62 -5.87
C TYR A 100 -14.21 6.76 -6.07
N ASP A 101 -14.90 6.97 -7.17
CA ASP A 101 -16.05 6.14 -7.58
C ASP A 101 -15.61 4.83 -8.24
N SER A 102 -16.56 4.02 -8.68
CA SER A 102 -16.30 2.77 -9.38
C SER A 102 -15.62 2.95 -10.76
N GLY A 103 -15.64 4.14 -11.31
CA GLY A 103 -14.93 4.51 -12.54
C GLY A 103 -13.57 5.16 -12.29
N TYR A 104 -13.12 5.18 -11.01
CA TYR A 104 -11.88 5.82 -10.58
C TYR A 104 -11.85 7.34 -10.71
N ALA A 105 -13.01 7.99 -10.87
CA ALA A 105 -13.09 9.43 -10.80
C ALA A 105 -13.07 9.92 -9.34
N PRO A 106 -12.38 11.04 -9.03
CA PRO A 106 -12.42 11.62 -7.70
C PRO A 106 -13.84 12.04 -7.32
N VAL A 107 -14.31 11.60 -6.16
CA VAL A 107 -15.68 11.88 -5.67
C VAL A 107 -15.71 13.11 -4.78
N ASP A 108 -14.60 13.41 -4.14
CA ASP A 108 -14.46 14.52 -3.22
C ASP A 108 -13.01 15.02 -3.22
N ARG A 109 -12.76 16.14 -2.58
CA ARG A 109 -11.40 16.60 -2.33
C ARG A 109 -10.72 15.66 -1.33
N ALA A 110 -9.40 15.49 -1.47
CA ALA A 110 -8.62 14.81 -0.45
C ALA A 110 -8.88 15.41 0.94
N SER A 111 -8.91 14.58 1.96
CA SER A 111 -9.04 15.06 3.34
C SER A 111 -7.88 16.00 3.70
N ALA A 112 -8.05 16.76 4.79
CA ALA A 112 -6.93 17.46 5.40
C ALA A 112 -5.85 16.45 5.83
N TRP A 113 -4.61 16.93 5.92
CA TRP A 113 -3.52 16.17 6.49
C TRP A 113 -3.69 16.02 8.00
N ASN A 114 -3.73 14.79 8.47
CA ASN A 114 -3.82 14.44 9.88
C ASN A 114 -2.45 14.04 10.40
N ARG A 115 -1.97 14.71 11.44
CA ARG A 115 -0.68 14.43 12.07
C ARG A 115 -0.79 13.19 12.97
N ILE A 116 0.19 12.31 12.84
CA ILE A 116 0.31 11.07 13.61
C ILE A 116 1.71 11.02 14.21
N VAL A 117 1.78 10.83 15.52
CA VAL A 117 3.04 10.62 16.24
C VAL A 117 3.21 9.12 16.42
N LEU A 118 4.33 8.59 15.96
CA LEU A 118 4.69 7.18 16.08
C LEU A 118 5.90 7.06 17.00
N ASP A 119 5.72 6.42 18.13
CA ASP A 119 6.84 6.12 19.04
C ASP A 119 7.88 5.23 18.37
N ALA A 120 9.09 5.19 18.94
CA ALA A 120 10.16 4.31 18.47
C ALA A 120 9.65 2.86 18.40
N ASN A 121 9.81 2.22 17.24
CA ASN A 121 9.33 0.86 16.96
C ASN A 121 7.82 0.64 17.19
N GLY A 122 7.05 1.73 17.38
CA GLY A 122 5.63 1.72 17.68
C GLY A 122 4.75 1.62 16.44
N VAL A 123 3.47 1.34 16.67
CA VAL A 123 2.41 1.33 15.64
C VAL A 123 1.40 2.40 15.96
N GLY A 124 1.01 3.16 14.95
CA GLY A 124 -0.07 4.14 15.03
C GLY A 124 -1.12 3.92 13.95
N GLY A 125 -2.35 4.32 14.24
CA GLY A 125 -3.49 4.18 13.35
C GLY A 125 -3.82 5.47 12.60
N TYR A 126 -4.24 5.34 11.35
CA TYR A 126 -4.92 6.36 10.58
C TYR A 126 -6.34 5.91 10.28
N GLU A 127 -7.30 6.78 10.46
CA GLU A 127 -8.68 6.55 10.04
C GLU A 127 -9.19 7.75 9.23
N GLY A 128 -9.87 7.44 8.12
CA GLY A 128 -10.55 8.43 7.31
C GLY A 128 -11.91 7.91 6.83
N SER A 129 -12.88 8.79 6.69
CA SER A 129 -14.20 8.42 6.19
C SER A 129 -14.62 9.34 5.07
N SER A 130 -15.32 8.78 4.08
CA SER A 130 -15.90 9.57 3.01
C SER A 130 -17.08 10.40 3.53
N THR A 131 -17.28 11.56 2.93
CA THR A 131 -18.47 12.40 3.19
C THR A 131 -19.70 11.90 2.42
N LEU A 132 -19.47 11.25 1.27
CA LEU A 132 -20.51 10.71 0.41
C LEU A 132 -20.74 9.22 0.67
N THR A 133 -21.99 8.78 0.58
CA THR A 133 -22.39 7.45 1.02
C THR A 133 -22.28 6.37 -0.06
N SER A 134 -22.97 6.49 -1.16
CA SER A 134 -23.13 5.37 -2.10
C SER A 134 -22.17 5.39 -3.29
N GLN A 135 -21.56 6.53 -3.59
CA GLN A 135 -20.77 6.72 -4.81
C GLN A 135 -19.30 6.31 -4.65
N VAL A 136 -18.83 6.15 -3.42
CA VAL A 136 -17.41 5.85 -3.15
C VAL A 136 -17.18 4.36 -3.24
N ALA A 137 -16.24 3.97 -4.11
CA ALA A 137 -15.84 2.57 -4.31
C ALA A 137 -14.38 2.32 -3.91
N HIS A 138 -13.51 3.29 -4.17
CA HIS A 138 -12.06 3.17 -3.99
C HIS A 138 -11.50 4.29 -3.13
N TYR A 139 -10.30 4.08 -2.62
CA TYR A 139 -9.58 5.07 -1.83
C TYR A 139 -8.08 5.09 -2.16
N LEU A 140 -7.40 6.15 -1.73
CA LEU A 140 -5.95 6.24 -1.70
C LEU A 140 -5.56 6.96 -0.41
N VAL A 141 -4.76 6.32 0.43
CA VAL A 141 -4.16 6.96 1.60
C VAL A 141 -2.74 7.38 1.25
N GLU A 142 -2.43 8.64 1.45
CA GLU A 142 -1.09 9.20 1.25
C GLU A 142 -0.47 9.51 2.60
N VAL A 143 0.79 9.14 2.78
CA VAL A 143 1.57 9.37 4.00
C VAL A 143 2.82 10.14 3.65
N ARG A 144 3.11 11.19 4.42
CA ARG A 144 4.32 12.00 4.26
C ARG A 144 4.96 12.33 5.61
N GLU A 145 6.19 12.85 5.57
CA GLU A 145 6.82 13.46 6.74
C GLU A 145 6.03 14.72 7.14
N ALA A 146 5.89 14.95 8.45
CA ALA A 146 5.17 16.12 8.95
C ALA A 146 5.89 17.41 8.58
N ARG A 147 5.14 18.39 8.17
CA ARG A 147 5.62 19.74 7.76
C ARG A 147 5.02 20.81 8.64
#